data_9033f4d62a313c01bf24ec76ff036842
#
_entry.id   9033f4d62a313c01bf24ec76ff036842
#
_cell.length_a   1.000
_cell.length_b   1.000
_cell.length_c   1.000
_cell.angle_alpha   90.00
_cell.angle_beta   90.00
_cell.angle_gamma   90.00
#
_symmetry.space_group_name_H-M   'P 1'
#
loop_
_entity.id
_entity.type
_entity.pdbx_description
1 polymer ?
#
loop_
_entity_poly.entity_id
_entity_poly.type
_entity_poly.pdbx_seq_one_letter_code
_entity_poly.pdbx_strand_id
1 'polypeptide(L)'
;MGDLGGGLAIREKAIALVKDAVDKDKSADYPAAFKLYMSALDHFTIYLKYEKNPMMQQTVKAKFMEYLERAEELKKLIDGDAATSRANPVNSPDSALRAKPGGKNGANGKGDDDGESAKMKSQLGGAIVTEKPDVKWDDVAGLEQAKAALKEAVIMPVKFPQFFTGKRKAWSGFLLYGPPGTGKSYLAKAVATEADSTFFSISSSDLVSKWMGESEKLVNNLFTLARERAPSIIFIDEIDALCGARGEGGESEASRRIKTEILVQMQGVGASDSGRVLVLAATNTPYQLDQAVRRRFDKRIYIPLPDDAARAHMFKVHLGDTPHDLVQADFEQLGAQAEGFSGSDIDHVVKDVLYEPVRKTQEATHFKTVPQPDGTEHYVPCSPGDPAAWPCTLETLADKGYASQVHPPKITKNDFVKVLLKARPTVAKADLEVHERFTAEFGEEG
;
A
#
# COMPACT_ATOMS: atom_id res chain seq x y z
N MET A 1 -34.98 -8.05 3.93
CA MET A 1 -34.95 -9.54 4.04
C MET A 1 -34.08 -10.15 2.92
N GLY A 2 -32.82 -9.74 2.76
CA GLY A 2 -31.99 -10.09 1.60
C GLY A 2 -30.56 -10.54 1.89
N ASP A 3 -30.17 -10.83 3.14
CA ASP A 3 -28.74 -11.08 3.43
C ASP A 3 -28.46 -12.33 4.32
N LEU A 4 -29.46 -13.14 4.62
CA LEU A 4 -29.29 -14.41 5.36
C LEU A 4 -28.90 -15.60 4.48
N GLY A 5 -29.06 -15.52 3.17
CA GLY A 5 -28.74 -16.59 2.23
C GLY A 5 -27.26 -16.72 1.89
N GLY A 6 -26.55 -15.60 1.81
CA GLY A 6 -25.13 -15.57 1.42
C GLY A 6 -24.20 -16.17 2.48
N GLY A 7 -24.43 -15.89 3.75
CA GLY A 7 -23.63 -16.43 4.85
C GLY A 7 -23.78 -17.94 5.02
N LEU A 8 -25.00 -18.48 4.89
CA LEU A 8 -25.27 -19.92 4.96
C LEU A 8 -24.56 -20.69 3.84
N ALA A 9 -24.62 -20.20 2.61
CA ALA A 9 -23.97 -20.82 1.46
C ALA A 9 -22.42 -20.84 1.61
N ILE A 10 -21.83 -19.78 2.15
CA ILE A 10 -20.38 -19.70 2.42
C ILE A 10 -19.98 -20.74 3.49
N ARG A 11 -20.78 -20.87 4.58
CA ARG A 11 -20.55 -21.85 5.62
C ARG A 11 -20.66 -23.29 5.10
N GLU A 12 -21.68 -23.60 4.31
CA GLU A 12 -21.85 -24.91 3.71
C GLU A 12 -20.71 -25.29 2.79
N LYS A 13 -20.22 -24.34 2.01
CA LYS A 13 -19.05 -24.52 1.14
C LYS A 13 -17.78 -24.76 1.95
N ALA A 14 -17.57 -24.03 3.04
CA ALA A 14 -16.44 -24.26 3.95
C ALA A 14 -16.49 -25.67 4.55
N ILE A 15 -17.67 -26.13 5.01
CA ILE A 15 -17.86 -27.48 5.57
C ILE A 15 -17.60 -28.56 4.52
N ALA A 16 -18.04 -28.37 3.28
CA ALA A 16 -17.77 -29.32 2.19
C ALA A 16 -16.28 -29.45 1.93
N LEU A 17 -15.55 -28.31 1.84
CA LEU A 17 -14.10 -28.28 1.64
C LEU A 17 -13.34 -28.98 2.79
N VAL A 18 -13.81 -28.82 4.04
CA VAL A 18 -13.22 -29.53 5.19
C VAL A 18 -13.42 -31.05 5.08
N LYS A 19 -14.59 -31.50 4.66
CA LYS A 19 -14.85 -32.94 4.46
C LYS A 19 -13.89 -33.53 3.42
N ASP A 20 -13.77 -32.87 2.29
CA ASP A 20 -12.85 -33.28 1.23
C ASP A 20 -11.38 -33.25 1.70
N ALA A 21 -11.00 -32.22 2.53
CA ALA A 21 -9.68 -32.13 3.12
C ALA A 21 -9.37 -33.30 4.06
N VAL A 22 -10.33 -33.67 4.92
CA VAL A 22 -10.21 -34.83 5.85
C VAL A 22 -10.10 -36.15 5.09
N ASP A 23 -10.82 -36.32 3.99
CA ASP A 23 -10.77 -37.55 3.19
C ASP A 23 -9.40 -37.63 2.45
N LYS A 24 -8.85 -36.54 1.98
CA LYS A 24 -7.49 -36.47 1.41
C LYS A 24 -6.40 -36.69 2.47
N ASP A 25 -6.59 -36.16 3.66
CA ASP A 25 -5.68 -36.38 4.81
C ASP A 25 -5.62 -37.86 5.21
N LYS A 26 -6.76 -38.52 5.30
CA LYS A 26 -6.85 -39.96 5.57
C LYS A 26 -6.23 -40.83 4.47
N SER A 27 -6.25 -40.37 3.22
CA SER A 27 -5.60 -41.04 2.09
C SER A 27 -4.12 -40.74 1.95
N ALA A 28 -3.53 -40.02 2.92
CA ALA A 28 -2.14 -39.58 2.94
C ALA A 28 -1.73 -38.69 1.75
N ASP A 29 -2.72 -38.05 1.06
CA ASP A 29 -2.47 -37.06 0.02
C ASP A 29 -2.31 -35.67 0.71
N TYR A 30 -1.22 -35.52 1.46
CA TYR A 30 -0.96 -34.34 2.31
C TYR A 30 -0.92 -33.02 1.54
N PRO A 31 -0.32 -32.94 0.31
CA PRO A 31 -0.33 -31.68 -0.46
C PRO A 31 -1.74 -31.24 -0.90
N ALA A 32 -2.61 -32.19 -1.28
CA ALA A 32 -3.97 -31.88 -1.66
C ALA A 32 -4.82 -31.54 -0.42
N ALA A 33 -4.67 -32.28 0.68
CA ALA A 33 -5.33 -32.01 1.95
C ALA A 33 -5.00 -30.60 2.48
N PHE A 34 -3.73 -30.21 2.48
CA PHE A 34 -3.30 -28.89 2.90
C PHE A 34 -3.98 -27.76 2.11
N LYS A 35 -4.02 -27.85 0.78
CA LYS A 35 -4.68 -26.85 -0.07
C LYS A 35 -6.18 -26.72 0.24
N LEU A 36 -6.85 -27.85 0.48
CA LEU A 36 -8.28 -27.86 0.80
C LEU A 36 -8.56 -27.26 2.19
N TYR A 37 -7.73 -27.58 3.20
CA TYR A 37 -7.84 -26.95 4.52
C TYR A 37 -7.63 -25.44 4.43
N MET A 38 -6.64 -24.95 3.71
CA MET A 38 -6.42 -23.51 3.52
C MET A 38 -7.61 -22.83 2.85
N SER A 39 -8.15 -23.42 1.78
CA SER A 39 -9.33 -22.88 1.11
C SER A 39 -10.58 -22.88 2.02
N ALA A 40 -10.75 -23.88 2.88
CA ALA A 40 -11.83 -23.89 3.86
C ALA A 40 -11.68 -22.80 4.93
N LEU A 41 -10.47 -22.56 5.42
CA LEU A 41 -10.14 -21.52 6.38
C LEU A 41 -10.43 -20.11 5.82
N ASP A 42 -10.16 -19.87 4.54
CA ASP A 42 -10.51 -18.61 3.86
C ASP A 42 -12.03 -18.38 3.87
N HIS A 43 -12.82 -19.41 3.58
CA HIS A 43 -14.29 -19.33 3.61
C HIS A 43 -14.82 -19.12 5.04
N PHE A 44 -14.24 -19.75 6.05
CA PHE A 44 -14.61 -19.50 7.45
C PHE A 44 -14.26 -18.08 7.89
N THR A 45 -13.14 -17.52 7.43
CA THR A 45 -12.76 -16.12 7.71
C THR A 45 -13.78 -15.14 7.13
N ILE A 46 -14.26 -15.41 5.91
CA ILE A 46 -15.31 -14.60 5.29
C ILE A 46 -16.62 -14.75 6.07
N TYR A 47 -17.01 -15.96 6.41
CA TYR A 47 -18.24 -16.23 7.17
C TYR A 47 -18.24 -15.51 8.53
N LEU A 48 -17.13 -15.56 9.27
CA LEU A 48 -17.00 -14.89 10.58
C LEU A 48 -17.16 -13.37 10.54
N LYS A 49 -16.90 -12.73 9.38
CA LYS A 49 -17.14 -11.28 9.20
C LYS A 49 -18.62 -10.92 9.11
N TYR A 50 -19.47 -11.85 8.64
CA TYR A 50 -20.90 -11.61 8.43
C TYR A 50 -21.79 -12.22 9.53
N GLU A 51 -21.28 -13.19 10.30
CA GLU A 51 -22.04 -13.82 11.38
C GLU A 51 -22.16 -12.89 12.60
N LYS A 52 -23.37 -12.62 13.03
CA LYS A 52 -23.68 -11.72 14.17
C LYS A 52 -23.97 -12.46 15.47
N ASN A 53 -24.19 -13.79 15.42
CA ASN A 53 -24.51 -14.58 16.60
C ASN A 53 -23.22 -14.97 17.35
N PRO A 54 -23.01 -14.47 18.60
CA PRO A 54 -21.77 -14.70 19.35
C PRO A 54 -21.52 -16.20 19.63
N MET A 55 -22.56 -17.00 19.87
CA MET A 55 -22.44 -18.43 20.13
C MET A 55 -21.96 -19.20 18.89
N MET A 56 -22.48 -18.84 17.71
CA MET A 56 -22.04 -19.42 16.43
C MET A 56 -20.61 -18.97 16.09
N GLN A 57 -20.27 -17.70 16.30
CA GLN A 57 -18.91 -17.22 16.11
C GLN A 57 -17.90 -17.99 16.97
N GLN A 58 -18.22 -18.24 18.24
CA GLN A 58 -17.33 -18.96 19.16
C GLN A 58 -17.14 -20.41 18.71
N THR A 59 -18.23 -21.09 18.29
CA THR A 59 -18.16 -22.46 17.79
C THR A 59 -17.33 -22.58 16.51
N VAL A 60 -17.52 -21.64 15.57
CA VAL A 60 -16.77 -21.62 14.30
C VAL A 60 -15.32 -21.27 14.54
N LYS A 61 -15.00 -20.32 15.44
CA LYS A 61 -13.62 -20.00 15.83
C LYS A 61 -12.89 -21.21 16.45
N ALA A 62 -13.55 -21.98 17.30
CA ALA A 62 -12.94 -23.18 17.88
C ALA A 62 -12.59 -24.21 16.79
N LYS A 63 -13.50 -24.45 15.82
CA LYS A 63 -13.23 -25.34 14.69
C LYS A 63 -12.19 -24.77 13.72
N PHE A 64 -12.17 -23.48 13.51
CA PHE A 64 -11.16 -22.80 12.72
C PHE A 64 -9.74 -23.06 13.27
N MET A 65 -9.55 -22.93 14.59
CA MET A 65 -8.26 -23.21 15.23
C MET A 65 -7.84 -24.67 15.09
N GLU A 66 -8.76 -25.61 15.25
CA GLU A 66 -8.51 -27.05 15.08
C GLU A 66 -8.02 -27.38 13.65
N TYR A 67 -8.65 -26.79 12.62
CA TYR A 67 -8.27 -27.03 11.23
C TYR A 67 -7.00 -26.29 10.85
N LEU A 68 -6.73 -25.13 11.44
CA LEU A 68 -5.48 -24.39 11.25
C LEU A 68 -4.29 -25.19 11.80
N GLU A 69 -4.41 -25.69 13.02
CA GLU A 69 -3.39 -26.54 13.65
C GLU A 69 -3.08 -27.78 12.79
N ARG A 70 -4.14 -28.43 12.27
CA ARG A 70 -3.96 -29.60 11.38
C ARG A 70 -3.29 -29.23 10.07
N ALA A 71 -3.62 -28.09 9.46
CA ALA A 71 -2.98 -27.60 8.25
C ALA A 71 -1.49 -27.30 8.47
N GLU A 72 -1.12 -26.75 9.63
CA GLU A 72 0.28 -26.54 10.01
C GLU A 72 1.07 -27.84 10.19
N GLU A 73 0.47 -28.86 10.80
CA GLU A 73 1.07 -30.19 10.90
C GLU A 73 1.33 -30.81 9.52
N LEU A 74 0.34 -30.75 8.63
CA LEU A 74 0.48 -31.26 7.25
C LEU A 74 1.56 -30.51 6.48
N LYS A 75 1.69 -29.21 6.68
CA LYS A 75 2.76 -28.44 6.09
C LYS A 75 4.15 -28.89 6.56
N LYS A 76 4.31 -29.18 7.86
CA LYS A 76 5.58 -29.72 8.40
C LYS A 76 5.92 -31.09 7.80
N LEU A 77 4.92 -31.95 7.58
CA LEU A 77 5.12 -33.25 6.94
C LEU A 77 5.52 -33.12 5.47
N ILE A 78 4.87 -32.24 4.72
CA ILE A 78 5.18 -31.97 3.29
C ILE A 78 6.60 -31.41 3.16
N ASP A 79 6.98 -30.46 4.02
CA ASP A 79 8.32 -29.85 4.00
C ASP A 79 9.40 -30.86 4.45
N GLY A 80 9.07 -31.79 5.37
CA GLY A 80 9.94 -32.88 5.81
C GLY A 80 10.22 -33.94 4.71
N ASP A 81 9.21 -34.33 3.94
CA ASP A 81 9.35 -35.27 2.85
C ASP A 81 10.10 -34.68 1.64
N ALA A 82 10.00 -33.36 1.42
CA ALA A 82 10.78 -32.66 0.42
C ALA A 82 12.27 -32.60 0.74
N ALA A 83 12.63 -32.63 2.04
CA ALA A 83 14.03 -32.68 2.50
C ALA A 83 14.65 -34.07 2.33
N THR A 84 13.87 -35.15 2.51
CA THR A 84 14.35 -36.54 2.34
C THR A 84 14.45 -36.98 0.88
N SER A 85 13.70 -36.39 -0.04
CA SER A 85 13.76 -36.71 -1.48
C SER A 85 14.93 -36.06 -2.25
N ARG A 86 15.73 -35.21 -1.61
CA ARG A 86 16.92 -34.56 -2.20
C ARG A 86 18.25 -35.21 -1.85
N ALA A 87 18.25 -36.31 -1.09
CA ALA A 87 19.46 -37.04 -0.71
C ALA A 87 19.40 -38.48 -1.26
N ASN A 88 19.70 -38.68 -2.52
CA ASN A 88 20.42 -39.85 -3.08
C ASN A 88 20.64 -39.69 -4.57
N PRO A 89 21.92 -39.83 -5.03
CA PRO A 89 22.26 -40.79 -6.05
C PRO A 89 23.39 -41.73 -5.64
N VAL A 90 23.04 -43.01 -5.59
CA VAL A 90 23.77 -44.23 -6.07
C VAL A 90 25.29 -44.13 -6.32
N ASN A 91 26.11 -44.87 -5.60
CA ASN A 91 26.83 -46.13 -5.87
C ASN A 91 28.12 -46.28 -5.03
N SER A 92 28.11 -47.25 -4.13
CA SER A 92 28.91 -48.50 -4.01
C SER A 92 30.47 -48.42 -3.94
N PRO A 93 31.15 -49.51 -3.47
CA PRO A 93 31.61 -49.58 -2.08
C PRO A 93 33.17 -49.69 -2.04
N ASP A 94 33.78 -49.44 -0.93
CA ASP A 94 34.79 -50.31 -0.30
C ASP A 94 35.70 -49.64 0.71
N SER A 95 36.04 -50.43 1.74
CA SER A 95 37.25 -50.35 2.58
C SER A 95 37.23 -49.46 3.81
N ALA A 96 36.81 -50.08 4.86
CA ALA A 96 37.46 -50.45 6.14
C ALA A 96 38.61 -49.59 6.70
N LEU A 97 38.43 -49.36 8.02
CA LEU A 97 39.41 -49.38 9.13
C LEU A 97 39.96 -48.06 9.67
N ARG A 98 39.64 -47.93 10.94
CA ARG A 98 40.46 -47.65 12.11
C ARG A 98 40.46 -46.26 12.78
N ALA A 99 39.82 -46.32 13.97
CA ALA A 99 40.35 -45.84 15.30
C ALA A 99 40.49 -44.33 15.57
N LYS A 100 39.76 -43.94 16.60
CA LYS A 100 39.87 -42.80 17.55
C LYS A 100 41.27 -42.72 18.19
N PRO A 101 41.63 -41.69 19.01
CA PRO A 101 40.86 -40.57 19.55
C PRO A 101 41.67 -39.24 19.71
N GLY A 102 40.97 -38.16 20.05
CA GLY A 102 41.49 -37.15 20.97
C GLY A 102 41.66 -35.73 20.45
N GLY A 103 41.03 -34.79 21.15
CA GLY A 103 41.51 -33.41 21.16
C GLY A 103 40.41 -32.33 21.05
N LYS A 104 40.14 -31.74 22.19
CA LYS A 104 39.31 -30.55 22.48
C LYS A 104 39.66 -29.35 21.57
N ASN A 105 38.66 -28.60 21.20
CA ASN A 105 38.35 -27.18 21.45
C ASN A 105 37.63 -26.49 20.30
N GLY A 106 36.53 -25.88 20.62
CA GLY A 106 36.28 -24.47 20.35
C GLY A 106 35.53 -24.08 19.09
N ALA A 107 34.29 -23.67 19.31
CA ALA A 107 33.60 -22.58 18.62
C ALA A 107 33.25 -22.74 17.12
N ASN A 108 32.03 -22.85 16.74
CA ASN A 108 31.20 -21.83 16.13
C ASN A 108 29.94 -22.47 15.54
N GLY A 109 28.83 -22.22 16.19
CA GLY A 109 27.50 -22.39 15.57
C GLY A 109 27.35 -21.35 14.45
N LYS A 110 27.52 -21.80 13.25
CA LYS A 110 27.11 -21.10 12.01
C LYS A 110 26.54 -22.15 11.07
N GLY A 111 25.30 -22.53 11.31
CA GLY A 111 24.63 -23.51 10.47
C GLY A 111 23.11 -23.42 10.43
N ASP A 112 22.48 -22.75 11.43
CA ASP A 112 21.01 -22.70 11.50
C ASP A 112 20.41 -21.34 11.09
N ASP A 113 21.24 -20.28 10.95
CA ASP A 113 20.78 -18.91 10.66
C ASP A 113 20.44 -18.68 9.18
N ASP A 114 21.05 -19.43 8.26
CA ASP A 114 20.83 -19.26 6.80
C ASP A 114 19.48 -19.85 6.34
N GLY A 115 18.98 -20.88 6.99
CA GLY A 115 17.70 -21.51 6.67
C GLY A 115 16.49 -20.71 7.20
N GLU A 116 16.61 -20.12 8.37
CA GLU A 116 15.61 -19.20 8.94
C GLU A 116 15.59 -17.86 8.17
N SER A 117 16.73 -17.34 7.81
CA SER A 117 16.89 -16.14 6.99
C SER A 117 16.24 -16.29 5.61
N ALA A 118 16.39 -17.44 4.95
CA ALA A 118 15.74 -17.71 3.65
C ALA A 118 14.22 -17.87 3.77
N LYS A 119 13.72 -18.52 4.83
CA LYS A 119 12.27 -18.62 5.10
C LYS A 119 11.68 -17.26 5.47
N MET A 120 12.37 -16.45 6.25
CA MET A 120 11.98 -15.10 6.60
C MET A 120 12.02 -14.15 5.40
N LYS A 121 13.01 -14.28 4.51
CA LYS A 121 13.06 -13.54 3.23
C LYS A 121 11.85 -13.87 2.33
N SER A 122 11.34 -15.09 2.35
CA SER A 122 10.11 -15.47 1.61
C SER A 122 8.83 -14.97 2.27
N GLN A 123 8.80 -14.86 3.59
CA GLN A 123 7.67 -14.31 4.36
C GLN A 123 7.64 -12.77 4.29
N LEU A 124 8.81 -12.13 4.25
CA LEU A 124 8.97 -10.68 4.03
C LEU A 124 8.39 -10.24 2.67
N GLY A 125 8.44 -11.09 1.64
CA GLY A 125 7.85 -10.83 0.33
C GLY A 125 6.33 -10.57 0.34
N GLY A 126 5.63 -10.90 1.44
CA GLY A 126 4.21 -10.62 1.63
C GLY A 126 3.88 -9.36 2.46
N ALA A 127 4.85 -8.84 3.24
CA ALA A 127 4.67 -7.66 4.09
C ALA A 127 5.46 -6.44 3.61
N ILE A 128 6.53 -6.67 2.87
CA ILE A 128 7.32 -5.62 2.23
C ILE A 128 6.91 -5.60 0.76
N VAL A 129 6.20 -4.57 0.39
CA VAL A 129 5.92 -4.30 -1.00
C VAL A 129 7.22 -3.81 -1.64
N THR A 130 7.93 -4.73 -2.33
CA THR A 130 9.06 -4.34 -3.17
C THR A 130 8.48 -3.95 -4.51
N GLU A 131 8.22 -2.67 -4.71
CA GLU A 131 7.71 -2.13 -5.96
C GLU A 131 8.82 -1.42 -6.72
N LYS A 132 8.79 -1.49 -8.04
CA LYS A 132 9.31 -0.43 -8.90
C LYS A 132 8.12 0.47 -9.21
N PRO A 133 7.94 1.57 -8.48
CA PRO A 133 6.83 2.48 -8.71
C PRO A 133 7.01 3.14 -10.10
N ASP A 134 5.90 3.38 -10.79
CA ASP A 134 5.88 4.09 -12.08
C ASP A 134 5.19 5.46 -11.90
N VAL A 135 5.75 6.26 -10.99
CA VAL A 135 5.28 7.61 -10.70
C VAL A 135 6.38 8.60 -11.09
N LYS A 136 6.08 9.51 -11.99
CA LYS A 136 7.03 10.51 -12.47
C LYS A 136 6.97 11.80 -11.64
N TRP A 137 8.03 12.60 -11.68
CA TRP A 137 8.03 13.93 -11.05
C TRP A 137 6.93 14.86 -11.59
N ASP A 138 6.58 14.72 -12.87
CA ASP A 138 5.55 15.54 -13.51
C ASP A 138 4.13 15.19 -13.00
N ASP A 139 3.94 13.99 -12.46
CA ASP A 139 2.67 13.57 -11.86
C ASP A 139 2.46 14.19 -10.47
N VAL A 140 3.55 14.68 -9.83
CA VAL A 140 3.50 15.37 -8.54
C VAL A 140 3.34 16.88 -8.79
N ALA A 141 2.17 17.41 -8.47
CA ALA A 141 1.87 18.82 -8.65
C ALA A 141 2.56 19.68 -7.58
N GLY A 142 3.24 20.76 -7.96
CA GLY A 142 3.90 21.70 -7.04
C GLY A 142 5.04 21.07 -6.24
N LEU A 143 5.23 21.52 -4.98
CA LEU A 143 6.22 21.02 -4.02
C LEU A 143 7.67 21.15 -4.53
N GLU A 144 8.02 22.25 -5.21
CA GLU A 144 9.31 22.40 -5.88
C GLU A 144 10.50 22.37 -4.91
N GLN A 145 10.34 22.93 -3.70
CA GLN A 145 11.40 22.90 -2.68
C GLN A 145 11.59 21.49 -2.12
N ALA A 146 10.49 20.76 -1.84
CA ALA A 146 10.55 19.37 -1.40
C ALA A 146 11.18 18.47 -2.47
N LYS A 147 10.79 18.65 -3.74
CA LYS A 147 11.38 17.95 -4.88
C LYS A 147 12.88 18.26 -4.99
N ALA A 148 13.31 19.52 -4.86
CA ALA A 148 14.71 19.91 -4.92
C ALA A 148 15.53 19.27 -3.79
N ALA A 149 15.04 19.32 -2.55
CA ALA A 149 15.70 18.70 -1.40
C ALA A 149 15.83 17.18 -1.56
N LEU A 150 14.80 16.51 -2.06
CA LEU A 150 14.82 15.07 -2.29
C LEU A 150 15.70 14.69 -3.49
N LYS A 151 15.76 15.51 -4.55
CA LYS A 151 16.71 15.34 -5.65
C LYS A 151 18.15 15.42 -5.17
N GLU A 152 18.46 16.40 -4.33
CA GLU A 152 19.79 16.54 -3.74
C GLU A 152 20.15 15.33 -2.86
N ALA A 153 19.21 14.86 -2.05
CA ALA A 153 19.45 13.78 -1.11
C ALA A 153 19.64 12.40 -1.76
N VAL A 154 18.87 12.12 -2.81
CA VAL A 154 18.77 10.76 -3.38
C VAL A 154 19.54 10.67 -4.70
N ILE A 155 19.26 11.60 -5.62
CA ILE A 155 19.76 11.50 -6.99
C ILE A 155 21.23 11.91 -7.05
N MET A 156 21.63 12.96 -6.34
CA MET A 156 23.00 13.44 -6.37
C MET A 156 24.01 12.41 -5.84
N PRO A 157 23.79 11.72 -4.69
CA PRO A 157 24.71 10.67 -4.22
C PRO A 157 24.81 9.46 -5.16
N VAL A 158 23.72 9.16 -5.87
CA VAL A 158 23.69 8.04 -6.83
C VAL A 158 24.42 8.40 -8.13
N LYS A 159 24.11 9.58 -8.71
CA LYS A 159 24.68 10.03 -9.98
C LYS A 159 26.12 10.58 -9.84
N PHE A 160 26.44 11.21 -8.71
CA PHE A 160 27.72 11.89 -8.47
C PHE A 160 28.36 11.50 -7.14
N PRO A 161 28.69 10.22 -6.92
CA PRO A 161 29.25 9.73 -5.65
C PRO A 161 30.55 10.43 -5.27
N GLN A 162 31.32 10.93 -6.23
CA GLN A 162 32.57 11.66 -6.00
C GLN A 162 32.40 12.98 -5.22
N PHE A 163 31.19 13.55 -5.17
CA PHE A 163 30.93 14.76 -4.39
C PHE A 163 30.76 14.48 -2.89
N PHE A 164 30.44 13.23 -2.54
CA PHE A 164 30.12 12.82 -1.18
C PHE A 164 31.29 12.06 -0.53
N THR A 165 32.44 12.76 -0.37
CA THR A 165 33.65 12.20 0.21
C THR A 165 34.06 12.96 1.48
N GLY A 166 34.71 12.26 2.42
CA GLY A 166 35.22 12.84 3.64
C GLY A 166 34.12 13.27 4.62
N LYS A 167 34.04 14.57 4.91
CA LYS A 167 32.98 15.12 5.80
C LYS A 167 31.65 15.35 5.12
N ARG A 168 31.61 15.34 3.78
CA ARG A 168 30.37 15.46 3.00
C ARG A 168 29.73 14.08 2.88
N LYS A 169 28.85 13.76 3.81
CA LYS A 169 28.08 12.51 3.78
C LYS A 169 26.73 12.76 3.14
N ALA A 170 26.23 11.79 2.40
CA ALA A 170 24.85 11.81 1.92
C ALA A 170 23.87 11.76 3.12
N TRP A 171 22.73 12.38 2.98
CA TRP A 171 21.67 12.35 3.97
C TRP A 171 21.13 10.90 4.09
N SER A 172 20.83 10.49 5.31
CA SER A 172 20.38 9.11 5.59
C SER A 172 18.90 8.99 5.94
N GLY A 173 18.28 10.08 6.39
CA GLY A 173 16.89 10.08 6.83
C GLY A 173 16.14 11.38 6.51
N PHE A 174 14.96 11.25 5.93
CA PHE A 174 14.03 12.34 5.66
C PHE A 174 12.69 12.06 6.30
N LEU A 175 12.12 13.06 6.96
CA LEU A 175 10.77 13.05 7.49
C LEU A 175 9.90 13.99 6.66
N LEU A 176 8.91 13.42 5.97
CA LEU A 176 7.86 14.15 5.28
C LEU A 176 6.69 14.31 6.26
N TYR A 177 6.27 15.53 6.54
CA TYR A 177 5.16 15.77 7.45
C TYR A 177 4.21 16.82 6.89
N GLY A 178 2.98 16.80 7.35
CA GLY A 178 1.95 17.73 6.90
C GLY A 178 0.56 17.14 7.00
N PRO A 179 -0.48 17.87 6.63
CA PRO A 179 -1.85 17.42 6.76
C PRO A 179 -2.12 16.16 5.91
N PRO A 180 -3.16 15.36 6.26
CA PRO A 180 -3.51 14.16 5.51
C PRO A 180 -3.90 14.51 4.07
N GLY A 181 -3.67 13.55 3.16
CA GLY A 181 -4.08 13.70 1.76
C GLY A 181 -3.22 14.63 0.89
N THR A 182 -2.06 15.11 1.38
CA THR A 182 -1.17 16.01 0.62
C THR A 182 -0.17 15.29 -0.30
N GLY A 183 -0.27 13.97 -0.43
CA GLY A 183 0.55 13.20 -1.38
C GLY A 183 1.94 12.81 -0.89
N LYS A 184 2.21 12.79 0.43
CA LYS A 184 3.52 12.40 1.01
C LYS A 184 4.01 11.04 0.51
N SER A 185 3.16 10.02 0.53
CA SER A 185 3.48 8.66 0.04
C SER A 185 3.65 8.62 -1.48
N TYR A 186 2.92 9.46 -2.21
CA TYR A 186 3.03 9.60 -3.66
C TYR A 186 4.37 10.24 -4.06
N LEU A 187 4.78 11.30 -3.34
CA LEU A 187 6.08 11.94 -3.50
C LEU A 187 7.24 10.96 -3.24
N ALA A 188 7.14 10.11 -2.21
CA ALA A 188 8.15 9.09 -1.91
C ALA A 188 8.29 8.07 -3.05
N LYS A 189 7.19 7.67 -3.69
CA LYS A 189 7.19 6.80 -4.88
C LYS A 189 7.84 7.48 -6.08
N ALA A 190 7.54 8.76 -6.32
CA ALA A 190 8.14 9.53 -7.41
C ALA A 190 9.67 9.64 -7.25
N VAL A 191 10.16 9.87 -6.03
CA VAL A 191 11.60 9.87 -5.73
C VAL A 191 12.27 8.55 -6.10
N ALA A 192 11.64 7.42 -5.75
CA ALA A 192 12.19 6.10 -6.01
C ALA A 192 12.25 5.77 -7.51
N THR A 193 11.20 6.16 -8.26
CA THR A 193 11.17 6.02 -9.72
C THR A 193 12.29 6.80 -10.37
N GLU A 194 12.45 8.06 -10.03
CA GLU A 194 13.45 8.96 -10.62
C GLU A 194 14.90 8.57 -10.30
N ALA A 195 15.12 7.98 -9.11
CA ALA A 195 16.41 7.51 -8.66
C ALA A 195 16.77 6.10 -9.16
N ASP A 196 15.88 5.43 -9.90
CA ASP A 196 15.98 4.00 -10.26
C ASP A 196 16.39 3.13 -9.06
N SER A 197 15.83 3.44 -7.90
CA SER A 197 16.14 2.80 -6.63
C SER A 197 15.10 1.72 -6.29
N THR A 198 15.54 0.69 -5.58
CA THR A 198 14.61 -0.30 -5.03
C THR A 198 13.78 0.34 -3.92
N PHE A 199 12.46 0.30 -4.04
CA PHE A 199 11.53 0.90 -3.08
C PHE A 199 10.93 -0.16 -2.16
N PHE A 200 11.13 0.01 -0.86
CA PHE A 200 10.55 -0.82 0.19
C PHE A 200 9.52 -0.01 0.94
N SER A 201 8.25 -0.31 0.76
CA SER A 201 7.15 0.36 1.48
C SER A 201 6.66 -0.48 2.63
N ILE A 202 6.56 0.14 3.81
CA ILE A 202 6.07 -0.49 5.04
C ILE A 202 5.10 0.45 5.72
N SER A 203 3.95 -0.08 6.13
CA SER A 203 3.05 0.61 7.05
C SER A 203 3.40 0.26 8.50
N SER A 204 3.36 1.26 9.36
CA SER A 204 3.55 1.08 10.80
C SER A 204 2.56 0.10 11.42
N SER A 205 1.32 0.09 10.94
CA SER A 205 0.28 -0.84 11.37
C SER A 205 0.62 -2.30 11.05
N ASP A 206 1.25 -2.56 9.90
CA ASP A 206 1.68 -3.91 9.50
C ASP A 206 2.82 -4.44 10.38
N LEU A 207 3.72 -3.56 10.80
CA LEU A 207 4.81 -3.93 11.72
C LEU A 207 4.31 -4.33 13.11
N VAL A 208 3.25 -3.68 13.60
CA VAL A 208 2.70 -3.97 14.94
C VAL A 208 1.76 -5.17 14.93
N SER A 209 0.87 -5.28 13.94
CA SER A 209 -0.27 -6.20 13.98
C SER A 209 0.05 -7.61 13.50
N LYS A 210 0.90 -7.77 12.49
CA LYS A 210 1.15 -9.06 11.85
C LYS A 210 2.25 -9.90 12.52
N TRP A 211 3.10 -9.29 13.37
CA TRP A 211 4.36 -9.91 13.81
C TRP A 211 4.64 -9.74 15.30
N MET A 212 3.61 -9.90 16.16
CA MET A 212 3.80 -9.89 17.61
C MET A 212 4.80 -10.99 18.04
N GLY A 213 6.03 -10.59 18.39
CA GLY A 213 7.13 -11.46 18.84
C GLY A 213 8.36 -11.51 17.93
N GLU A 214 8.26 -11.15 16.63
CA GLU A 214 9.39 -11.20 15.69
C GLU A 214 9.66 -9.86 14.97
N SER A 215 8.97 -8.81 15.36
CA SER A 215 9.01 -7.51 14.70
C SER A 215 10.41 -6.88 14.65
N GLU A 216 11.26 -7.12 15.66
CA GLU A 216 12.66 -6.66 15.68
C GLU A 216 13.48 -7.33 14.57
N LYS A 217 13.33 -8.66 14.41
CA LYS A 217 14.01 -9.41 13.36
C LYS A 217 13.56 -8.94 11.98
N LEU A 218 12.28 -8.59 11.83
CA LEU A 218 11.71 -8.10 10.61
C LEU A 218 12.32 -6.75 10.20
N VAL A 219 12.46 -5.81 11.13
CA VAL A 219 13.13 -4.52 10.89
C VAL A 219 14.59 -4.74 10.51
N ASN A 220 15.33 -5.57 11.22
CA ASN A 220 16.72 -5.89 10.92
C ASN A 220 16.87 -6.49 9.51
N ASN A 221 16.03 -7.46 9.16
CA ASN A 221 16.03 -8.10 7.84
C ASN A 221 15.66 -7.13 6.71
N LEU A 222 14.72 -6.20 6.95
CA LEU A 222 14.40 -5.14 6.00
C LEU A 222 15.63 -4.29 5.67
N PHE A 223 16.31 -3.78 6.71
CA PHE A 223 17.49 -2.96 6.52
C PHE A 223 18.65 -3.74 5.87
N THR A 224 18.79 -5.02 6.20
CA THR A 224 19.75 -5.91 5.56
C THR A 224 19.44 -6.09 4.08
N LEU A 225 18.18 -6.39 3.74
CA LEU A 225 17.73 -6.52 2.35
C LEU A 225 17.88 -5.21 1.56
N ALA A 226 17.60 -4.07 2.20
CA ALA A 226 17.78 -2.77 1.60
C ALA A 226 19.27 -2.49 1.29
N ARG A 227 20.19 -2.89 2.17
CA ARG A 227 21.65 -2.79 1.91
C ARG A 227 22.09 -3.73 0.79
N GLU A 228 21.55 -4.95 0.72
CA GLU A 228 21.84 -5.91 -0.36
C GLU A 228 21.37 -5.41 -1.73
N ARG A 229 20.28 -4.63 -1.77
CA ARG A 229 19.68 -4.11 -3.00
C ARG A 229 19.91 -2.61 -3.21
N ALA A 230 20.99 -2.08 -2.66
CA ALA A 230 21.35 -0.66 -2.84
C ALA A 230 21.64 -0.32 -4.31
N PRO A 231 21.24 0.86 -4.83
CA PRO A 231 20.58 1.94 -4.10
C PRO A 231 19.12 1.62 -3.76
N SER A 232 18.72 1.92 -2.52
CA SER A 232 17.38 1.59 -2.04
C SER A 232 16.79 2.67 -1.15
N ILE A 233 15.46 2.74 -1.14
CA ILE A 233 14.68 3.64 -0.31
C ILE A 233 13.75 2.79 0.55
N ILE A 234 13.82 3.00 1.87
CA ILE A 234 12.88 2.42 2.84
C ILE A 234 11.88 3.52 3.16
N PHE A 235 10.62 3.32 2.80
CA PHE A 235 9.53 4.22 3.12
C PHE A 235 8.70 3.65 4.27
N ILE A 236 8.56 4.45 5.34
CA ILE A 236 7.77 4.12 6.52
C ILE A 236 6.62 5.10 6.61
N ASP A 237 5.40 4.63 6.32
CA ASP A 237 4.20 5.46 6.45
C ASP A 237 3.66 5.45 7.87
N GLU A 238 3.01 6.54 8.28
CA GLU A 238 2.41 6.73 9.61
C GLU A 238 3.39 6.38 10.76
N ILE A 239 4.62 6.86 10.66
CA ILE A 239 5.68 6.53 11.64
C ILE A 239 5.31 6.91 13.08
N ASP A 240 4.40 7.85 13.29
CA ASP A 240 3.84 8.25 14.59
C ASP A 240 3.15 7.10 15.32
N ALA A 241 2.52 6.17 14.62
CA ALA A 241 1.90 4.99 15.23
C ALA A 241 2.91 4.06 15.92
N LEU A 242 4.16 4.04 15.42
CA LEU A 242 5.26 3.25 16.03
C LEU A 242 6.11 4.05 17.01
N CYS A 243 6.26 5.33 16.75
CA CYS A 243 7.29 6.18 17.34
C CYS A 243 6.73 7.33 18.15
N GLY A 244 5.51 7.21 18.69
CA GLY A 244 4.86 8.20 19.56
C GLY A 244 5.68 8.54 20.83
N ALA A 245 5.38 9.68 21.44
CA ALA A 245 6.05 10.16 22.65
C ALA A 245 5.78 9.24 23.85
N ARG A 246 6.77 9.10 24.73
CA ARG A 246 6.67 8.29 25.94
C ARG A 246 5.72 8.94 26.94
N GLY A 247 4.69 8.22 27.39
CA GLY A 247 3.90 8.64 28.55
C GLY A 247 2.40 8.75 28.38
N GLU A 248 1.84 8.62 27.18
CA GLU A 248 0.39 8.51 27.01
C GLU A 248 0.02 7.02 27.04
N GLY A 249 -0.62 6.63 28.15
CA GLY A 249 -0.89 5.26 28.58
C GLY A 249 -1.27 4.27 27.49
N GLY A 250 -0.36 3.38 27.11
CA GLY A 250 -0.65 2.28 26.23
C GLY A 250 0.44 1.86 25.22
N GLU A 251 1.65 2.44 25.26
CA GLU A 251 2.74 1.97 24.38
C GLU A 251 3.03 0.49 24.69
N SER A 252 2.75 -0.40 23.73
CA SER A 252 3.03 -1.82 23.90
C SER A 252 4.54 -2.05 23.96
N GLU A 253 4.98 -3.04 24.75
CA GLU A 253 6.40 -3.42 24.82
C GLU A 253 6.95 -3.74 23.42
N ALA A 254 6.13 -4.31 22.56
CA ALA A 254 6.47 -4.61 21.17
C ALA A 254 6.77 -3.33 20.37
N SER A 255 5.93 -2.29 20.45
CA SER A 255 6.17 -1.02 19.76
C SER A 255 7.45 -0.35 20.23
N ARG A 256 7.75 -0.42 21.53
CA ARG A 256 8.98 0.12 22.10
C ARG A 256 10.24 -0.59 21.58
N ARG A 257 10.18 -1.91 21.41
CA ARG A 257 11.30 -2.71 20.85
C ARG A 257 11.50 -2.38 19.38
N ILE A 258 10.42 -2.34 18.57
CA ILE A 258 10.48 -1.96 17.16
C ILE A 258 11.09 -0.55 17.01
N LYS A 259 10.63 0.42 17.80
CA LYS A 259 11.18 1.79 17.81
C LYS A 259 12.69 1.78 18.07
N THR A 260 13.14 1.02 19.07
CA THR A 260 14.57 0.92 19.42
C THR A 260 15.37 0.33 18.27
N GLU A 261 14.87 -0.73 17.64
CA GLU A 261 15.56 -1.39 16.52
C GLU A 261 15.64 -0.46 15.29
N ILE A 262 14.55 0.25 14.94
CA ILE A 262 14.57 1.26 13.86
C ILE A 262 15.65 2.31 14.14
N LEU A 263 15.73 2.84 15.37
CA LEU A 263 16.73 3.83 15.74
C LEU A 263 18.16 3.31 15.62
N VAL A 264 18.41 2.05 15.98
CA VAL A 264 19.72 1.38 15.86
C VAL A 264 20.07 1.21 14.38
N GLN A 265 19.14 0.69 13.58
CA GLN A 265 19.38 0.46 12.16
C GLN A 265 19.61 1.75 11.38
N MET A 266 18.86 2.82 11.69
CA MET A 266 19.06 4.14 11.10
C MET A 266 20.46 4.71 11.40
N GLN A 267 21.02 4.48 12.59
CA GLN A 267 22.40 4.89 12.89
C GLN A 267 23.43 4.19 12.00
N GLY A 268 23.17 2.96 11.61
CA GLY A 268 24.05 2.17 10.75
C GLY A 268 24.01 2.58 9.27
N VAL A 269 22.95 3.27 8.83
CA VAL A 269 22.75 3.63 7.41
C VAL A 269 23.77 4.67 6.93
N GLY A 270 24.22 5.58 7.77
CA GLY A 270 25.20 6.64 7.39
C GLY A 270 26.66 6.30 7.69
N ALA A 271 26.95 5.15 8.32
CA ALA A 271 28.28 4.85 8.87
C ALA A 271 29.17 3.99 7.94
N SER A 272 28.60 3.27 6.98
CA SER A 272 29.34 2.39 6.07
C SER A 272 29.36 2.93 4.64
N ASP A 273 30.54 2.97 4.02
CA ASP A 273 30.76 3.37 2.61
C ASP A 273 30.02 2.47 1.58
N SER A 274 29.41 1.39 2.02
CA SER A 274 28.95 0.30 1.14
C SER A 274 27.47 0.28 0.81
N GLY A 275 26.64 1.18 1.37
CA GLY A 275 25.20 1.05 1.10
C GLY A 275 24.48 2.39 1.04
N ARG A 276 24.03 2.76 -0.17
CA ARG A 276 23.18 3.93 -0.40
C ARG A 276 21.73 3.56 -0.07
N VAL A 277 21.43 3.51 1.22
CA VAL A 277 20.07 3.32 1.73
C VAL A 277 19.56 4.64 2.25
N LEU A 278 18.39 5.07 1.83
CA LEU A 278 17.71 6.25 2.35
C LEU A 278 16.46 5.80 3.11
N VAL A 279 16.24 6.35 4.29
CA VAL A 279 15.00 6.18 5.04
C VAL A 279 14.11 7.39 4.83
N LEU A 280 12.96 7.21 4.20
CA LEU A 280 11.89 8.20 4.11
C LEU A 280 10.80 7.80 5.09
N ALA A 281 10.40 8.70 5.98
CA ALA A 281 9.25 8.48 6.83
C ALA A 281 8.18 9.54 6.54
N ALA A 282 6.92 9.16 6.69
CA ALA A 282 5.79 10.09 6.57
C ALA A 282 4.97 10.10 7.87
N THR A 283 4.45 11.26 8.24
CA THR A 283 3.55 11.43 9.37
C THR A 283 2.57 12.57 9.16
N ASN A 284 1.37 12.42 9.70
CA ASN A 284 0.38 13.49 9.78
C ASN A 284 0.45 14.24 11.12
N THR A 285 1.18 13.69 12.13
CA THR A 285 1.25 14.23 13.50
C THR A 285 2.70 14.35 14.00
N PRO A 286 3.52 15.23 13.41
CA PRO A 286 4.97 15.29 13.67
C PRO A 286 5.31 15.64 15.13
N TYR A 287 4.44 16.34 15.83
CA TYR A 287 4.62 16.71 17.24
C TYR A 287 4.43 15.53 18.20
N GLN A 288 3.76 14.45 17.79
CA GLN A 288 3.62 13.22 18.57
C GLN A 288 4.88 12.35 18.54
N LEU A 289 5.80 12.59 17.59
CA LEU A 289 7.02 11.81 17.47
C LEU A 289 7.96 12.04 18.65
N ASP A 290 8.53 10.97 19.16
CA ASP A 290 9.60 10.99 20.17
C ASP A 290 10.78 11.84 19.67
N GLN A 291 11.36 12.65 20.55
CA GLN A 291 12.50 13.52 20.25
C GLN A 291 13.71 12.73 19.72
N ALA A 292 13.95 11.52 20.22
CA ALA A 292 15.06 10.67 19.76
C ALA A 292 14.85 10.25 18.31
N VAL A 293 13.61 9.96 17.90
CA VAL A 293 13.23 9.63 16.53
C VAL A 293 13.40 10.84 15.63
N ARG A 294 12.87 12.01 16.03
CA ARG A 294 13.01 13.26 15.25
C ARG A 294 14.47 13.62 14.95
N ARG A 295 15.39 13.36 15.89
CA ARG A 295 16.82 13.61 15.73
C ARG A 295 17.52 12.66 14.76
N ARG A 296 16.89 11.55 14.36
CA ARG A 296 17.45 10.60 13.37
C ARG A 296 17.16 11.02 11.93
N PHE A 297 16.18 11.89 11.75
CA PHE A 297 15.92 12.48 10.44
C PHE A 297 16.75 13.73 10.27
N ASP A 298 17.67 13.68 9.30
CA ASP A 298 18.57 14.77 8.95
C ASP A 298 17.81 15.99 8.43
N LYS A 299 16.74 15.73 7.66
CA LYS A 299 15.86 16.72 7.08
C LYS A 299 14.40 16.43 7.44
N ARG A 300 13.63 17.48 7.72
CA ARG A 300 12.20 17.44 8.03
C ARG A 300 11.49 18.41 7.14
N ILE A 301 10.80 17.88 6.11
CA ILE A 301 10.22 18.65 5.02
C ILE A 301 8.70 18.73 5.23
N TYR A 302 8.19 19.96 5.32
CA TYR A 302 6.77 20.23 5.37
C TYR A 302 6.14 20.04 3.99
N ILE A 303 5.07 19.29 3.91
CA ILE A 303 4.26 19.10 2.70
C ILE A 303 2.93 19.81 2.91
N PRO A 304 2.78 21.06 2.44
CA PRO A 304 1.58 21.86 2.62
C PRO A 304 0.41 21.35 1.77
N LEU A 305 -0.75 21.97 1.95
CA LEU A 305 -1.85 21.84 1.00
C LEU A 305 -1.43 22.38 -0.38
N PRO A 306 -1.96 21.82 -1.48
CA PRO A 306 -1.62 22.29 -2.81
C PRO A 306 -2.10 23.73 -3.05
N ASP A 307 -1.29 24.53 -3.73
CA ASP A 307 -1.66 25.85 -4.20
C ASP A 307 -2.65 25.78 -5.39
N ASP A 308 -3.14 26.92 -5.85
CA ASP A 308 -4.13 27.02 -6.94
C ASP A 308 -3.66 26.32 -8.22
N ALA A 309 -2.40 26.50 -8.58
CA ALA A 309 -1.80 25.91 -9.76
C ALA A 309 -1.66 24.38 -9.64
N ALA A 310 -1.22 23.91 -8.46
CA ALA A 310 -1.12 22.50 -8.17
C ALA A 310 -2.50 21.83 -8.17
N ARG A 311 -3.54 22.47 -7.59
CA ARG A 311 -4.91 21.96 -7.62
C ARG A 311 -5.45 21.86 -9.04
N ALA A 312 -5.22 22.87 -9.85
CA ALA A 312 -5.60 22.86 -11.27
C ALA A 312 -4.93 21.70 -12.03
N HIS A 313 -3.65 21.47 -11.77
CA HIS A 313 -2.91 20.34 -12.33
C HIS A 313 -3.45 18.99 -11.84
N MET A 314 -3.73 18.86 -10.54
CA MET A 314 -4.33 17.65 -9.98
C MET A 314 -5.68 17.29 -10.60
N PHE A 315 -6.57 18.27 -10.80
CA PHE A 315 -7.83 18.03 -11.51
C PHE A 315 -7.61 17.44 -12.90
N LYS A 316 -6.63 17.98 -13.63
CA LYS A 316 -6.28 17.50 -14.97
C LYS A 316 -5.71 16.08 -14.95
N VAL A 317 -4.77 15.80 -14.05
CA VAL A 317 -4.14 14.47 -13.92
C VAL A 317 -5.16 13.41 -13.51
N HIS A 318 -6.01 13.70 -12.50
CA HIS A 318 -7.03 12.75 -12.05
C HIS A 318 -8.15 12.51 -13.07
N LEU A 319 -8.48 13.52 -13.91
CA LEU A 319 -9.45 13.35 -14.98
C LEU A 319 -8.90 12.47 -16.13
N GLY A 320 -7.57 12.54 -16.36
CA GLY A 320 -6.88 11.74 -17.36
C GLY A 320 -7.46 11.89 -18.77
N ASP A 321 -7.54 10.76 -19.49
CA ASP A 321 -8.05 10.70 -20.88
C ASP A 321 -9.58 10.58 -20.97
N THR A 322 -10.31 10.79 -19.86
CA THR A 322 -11.77 10.72 -19.87
C THR A 322 -12.34 11.81 -20.78
N PRO A 323 -13.34 11.49 -21.66
CA PRO A 323 -13.91 12.48 -22.58
C PRO A 323 -14.53 13.69 -21.87
N HIS A 324 -13.99 14.87 -22.11
CA HIS A 324 -14.43 16.13 -21.51
C HIS A 324 -14.35 17.30 -22.50
N ASP A 325 -15.04 18.41 -22.18
CA ASP A 325 -15.04 19.65 -22.96
C ASP A 325 -14.31 20.81 -22.23
N LEU A 326 -13.55 20.51 -21.12
CA LEU A 326 -12.83 21.53 -20.37
C LEU A 326 -11.57 22.01 -21.11
N VAL A 327 -11.31 23.30 -21.00
CA VAL A 327 -10.07 23.94 -21.45
C VAL A 327 -9.16 24.30 -20.27
N GLN A 328 -7.91 24.66 -20.51
CA GLN A 328 -6.93 24.95 -19.45
C GLN A 328 -7.44 26.01 -18.45
N ALA A 329 -8.09 27.07 -18.95
CA ALA A 329 -8.67 28.11 -18.11
C ALA A 329 -9.77 27.61 -17.15
N ASP A 330 -10.47 26.53 -17.51
CA ASP A 330 -11.48 25.93 -16.64
C ASP A 330 -10.80 25.22 -15.46
N PHE A 331 -9.72 24.48 -15.70
CA PHE A 331 -8.94 23.85 -14.63
C PHE A 331 -8.35 24.88 -13.64
N GLU A 332 -7.86 26.02 -14.14
CA GLU A 332 -7.37 27.12 -13.30
C GLU A 332 -8.48 27.70 -12.42
N GLN A 333 -9.68 27.90 -12.97
CA GLN A 333 -10.83 28.35 -12.20
C GLN A 333 -11.29 27.33 -11.15
N LEU A 334 -11.28 26.03 -11.50
CA LEU A 334 -11.60 24.95 -10.57
C LEU A 334 -10.56 24.88 -9.44
N GLY A 335 -9.27 25.05 -9.76
CA GLY A 335 -8.20 25.12 -8.78
C GLY A 335 -8.39 26.24 -7.77
N ALA A 336 -8.78 27.44 -8.24
CA ALA A 336 -9.09 28.57 -7.36
C ALA A 336 -10.35 28.34 -6.50
N GLN A 337 -11.40 27.71 -7.05
CA GLN A 337 -12.63 27.39 -6.31
C GLN A 337 -12.45 26.30 -5.24
N ALA A 338 -11.44 25.45 -5.38
CA ALA A 338 -11.14 24.37 -4.44
C ALA A 338 -10.13 24.79 -3.36
N GLU A 339 -10.15 26.05 -2.90
CA GLU A 339 -9.29 26.54 -1.82
C GLU A 339 -9.40 25.67 -0.57
N GLY A 340 -8.25 25.27 0.00
CA GLY A 340 -8.17 24.44 1.19
C GLY A 340 -8.37 22.94 0.96
N PHE A 341 -8.59 22.50 -0.28
CA PHE A 341 -8.72 21.08 -0.60
C PHE A 341 -7.34 20.41 -0.64
N SER A 342 -7.27 19.23 -0.04
CA SER A 342 -6.11 18.33 -0.17
C SER A 342 -6.16 17.57 -1.49
N GLY A 343 -5.07 16.89 -1.86
CA GLY A 343 -5.03 16.01 -3.03
C GLY A 343 -6.07 14.90 -2.97
N SER A 344 -6.31 14.32 -1.79
CA SER A 344 -7.37 13.31 -1.60
C SER A 344 -8.77 13.89 -1.79
N ASP A 345 -9.02 15.13 -1.35
CA ASP A 345 -10.31 15.79 -1.58
C ASP A 345 -10.57 15.99 -3.06
N ILE A 346 -9.53 16.41 -3.81
CA ILE A 346 -9.58 16.57 -5.27
C ILE A 346 -9.87 15.24 -5.97
N ASP A 347 -9.19 14.17 -5.56
CA ASP A 347 -9.43 12.81 -6.10
C ASP A 347 -10.88 12.38 -5.87
N HIS A 348 -11.44 12.60 -4.68
CA HIS A 348 -12.84 12.32 -4.39
C HIS A 348 -13.80 13.16 -5.23
N VAL A 349 -13.53 14.46 -5.40
CA VAL A 349 -14.32 15.35 -6.27
C VAL A 349 -14.30 14.84 -7.70
N VAL A 350 -13.13 14.50 -8.23
CA VAL A 350 -13.02 13.99 -9.62
C VAL A 350 -13.76 12.66 -9.76
N LYS A 351 -13.62 11.74 -8.82
CA LYS A 351 -14.38 10.48 -8.83
C LYS A 351 -15.89 10.72 -8.87
N ASP A 352 -16.40 11.66 -8.08
CA ASP A 352 -17.81 12.01 -8.11
C ASP A 352 -18.24 12.64 -9.45
N VAL A 353 -17.40 13.49 -10.04
CA VAL A 353 -17.61 14.10 -11.36
C VAL A 353 -17.63 13.03 -12.45
N LEU A 354 -16.77 12.02 -12.39
CA LEU A 354 -16.75 10.91 -13.37
C LEU A 354 -18.09 10.15 -13.41
N TYR A 355 -18.86 10.14 -12.32
CA TYR A 355 -20.18 9.52 -12.25
C TYR A 355 -21.32 10.45 -12.67
N GLU A 356 -21.13 11.78 -12.79
CA GLU A 356 -22.20 12.71 -13.20
C GLU A 356 -22.75 12.42 -14.61
N PRO A 357 -21.93 12.11 -15.64
CA PRO A 357 -22.46 11.67 -16.94
C PRO A 357 -23.31 10.40 -16.86
N VAL A 358 -22.93 9.47 -15.98
CA VAL A 358 -23.70 8.22 -15.77
C VAL A 358 -25.05 8.54 -15.12
N ARG A 359 -25.07 9.39 -14.07
CA ARG A 359 -26.31 9.86 -13.41
C ARG A 359 -27.22 10.58 -14.41
N LYS A 360 -26.67 11.48 -15.23
CA LYS A 360 -27.41 12.16 -16.30
C LYS A 360 -28.04 11.19 -17.30
N THR A 361 -27.30 10.13 -17.66
CA THR A 361 -27.82 9.12 -18.60
C THR A 361 -28.93 8.27 -17.94
N GLN A 362 -28.80 7.96 -16.66
CA GLN A 362 -29.81 7.23 -15.89
C GLN A 362 -31.12 8.02 -15.70
N GLU A 363 -31.00 9.33 -15.45
CA GLU A 363 -32.13 10.23 -15.23
C GLU A 363 -32.77 10.73 -16.54
N ALA A 364 -32.13 10.47 -17.69
CA ALA A 364 -32.59 11.00 -18.97
C ALA A 364 -33.91 10.40 -19.39
N THR A 365 -34.80 11.28 -19.85
CA THR A 365 -36.12 10.93 -20.42
C THR A 365 -36.15 11.02 -21.94
N HIS A 366 -35.08 11.55 -22.54
CA HIS A 366 -34.95 11.72 -23.98
C HIS A 366 -33.55 11.38 -24.43
N PHE A 367 -33.45 10.70 -25.56
CA PHE A 367 -32.19 10.33 -26.20
C PHE A 367 -32.21 10.79 -27.65
N LYS A 368 -31.03 11.00 -28.22
CA LYS A 368 -30.83 11.23 -29.65
C LYS A 368 -29.80 10.24 -30.19
N THR A 369 -29.94 9.91 -31.46
CA THR A 369 -29.01 9.06 -32.18
C THR A 369 -27.87 9.90 -32.74
N VAL A 370 -26.65 9.49 -32.52
CA VAL A 370 -25.43 10.12 -33.05
C VAL A 370 -24.69 9.08 -33.89
N PRO A 371 -24.55 9.32 -35.21
CA PRO A 371 -23.79 8.42 -36.08
C PRO A 371 -22.31 8.48 -35.78
N GLN A 372 -21.68 7.32 -35.74
CA GLN A 372 -20.22 7.18 -35.55
C GLN A 372 -19.50 7.02 -36.90
N PRO A 373 -18.20 7.30 -36.99
CA PRO A 373 -17.40 7.13 -38.19
C PRO A 373 -17.35 5.69 -38.73
N ASP A 374 -17.61 4.71 -37.88
CA ASP A 374 -17.66 3.27 -38.20
C ASP A 374 -19.03 2.82 -38.74
N GLY A 375 -19.99 3.73 -38.86
CA GLY A 375 -21.34 3.44 -39.34
C GLY A 375 -22.27 2.88 -38.26
N THR A 376 -21.86 2.82 -37.01
CA THR A 376 -22.72 2.45 -35.87
C THR A 376 -23.48 3.66 -35.33
N GLU A 377 -24.68 3.43 -34.79
CA GLU A 377 -25.48 4.48 -34.17
C GLU A 377 -25.31 4.38 -32.64
N HIS A 378 -25.01 5.52 -31.98
CA HIS A 378 -24.94 5.61 -30.54
C HIS A 378 -26.09 6.49 -30.01
N TYR A 379 -26.64 6.05 -28.86
CA TYR A 379 -27.68 6.77 -28.14
C TYR A 379 -27.06 7.63 -27.05
N VAL A 380 -27.29 8.94 -27.13
CA VAL A 380 -26.77 9.91 -26.17
C VAL A 380 -27.94 10.64 -25.52
N PRO A 381 -27.95 10.82 -24.19
CA PRO A 381 -29.00 11.56 -23.50
C PRO A 381 -29.00 13.02 -23.99
N CYS A 382 -30.19 13.59 -24.18
CA CYS A 382 -30.37 14.96 -24.64
C CYS A 382 -31.50 15.66 -23.91
N SER A 383 -31.59 17.00 -24.09
CA SER A 383 -32.70 17.79 -23.58
C SER A 383 -33.98 17.49 -24.38
N PRO A 384 -35.15 17.51 -23.75
CA PRO A 384 -36.45 17.41 -24.44
C PRO A 384 -36.66 18.42 -25.58
N GLY A 385 -35.95 19.55 -25.55
CA GLY A 385 -36.01 20.59 -26.58
C GLY A 385 -35.08 20.39 -27.78
N ASP A 386 -34.25 19.32 -27.79
CA ASP A 386 -33.35 19.01 -28.92
C ASP A 386 -34.21 18.52 -30.11
N PRO A 387 -34.07 19.09 -31.35
CA PRO A 387 -34.85 18.67 -32.52
C PRO A 387 -34.73 17.18 -32.87
N ALA A 388 -33.63 16.54 -32.49
CA ALA A 388 -33.39 15.11 -32.73
C ALA A 388 -33.79 14.24 -31.51
N ALA A 389 -34.37 14.84 -30.47
CA ALA A 389 -34.77 14.12 -29.26
C ALA A 389 -36.02 13.27 -29.52
N TRP A 390 -35.95 12.03 -29.02
CA TRP A 390 -37.12 11.18 -28.92
C TRP A 390 -37.30 10.66 -27.50
N PRO A 391 -38.55 10.58 -26.99
CA PRO A 391 -38.82 10.16 -25.63
C PRO A 391 -38.46 8.68 -25.43
N CYS A 392 -37.51 8.44 -24.56
CA CYS A 392 -37.02 7.10 -24.21
C CYS A 392 -36.31 7.16 -22.88
N THR A 393 -36.32 6.05 -22.14
CA THR A 393 -35.54 5.89 -20.92
C THR A 393 -34.41 4.89 -21.14
N LEU A 394 -33.40 4.90 -20.25
CA LEU A 394 -32.30 3.95 -20.30
C LEU A 394 -32.79 2.50 -20.23
N GLU A 395 -33.79 2.21 -19.40
CA GLU A 395 -34.41 0.88 -19.28
C GLU A 395 -35.06 0.46 -20.61
N THR A 396 -35.81 1.36 -21.26
CA THR A 396 -36.42 1.07 -22.56
C THR A 396 -35.38 0.74 -23.65
N LEU A 397 -34.20 1.43 -23.62
CA LEU A 397 -33.11 1.11 -24.54
C LEU A 397 -32.49 -0.24 -24.25
N ALA A 398 -32.34 -0.58 -22.98
CA ALA A 398 -31.83 -1.89 -22.54
C ALA A 398 -32.76 -3.03 -22.94
N ASP A 399 -34.08 -2.88 -22.73
CA ASP A 399 -35.10 -3.87 -23.11
C ASP A 399 -35.15 -4.11 -24.64
N LYS A 400 -34.86 -3.07 -25.43
CA LYS A 400 -34.71 -3.17 -26.89
C LYS A 400 -33.39 -3.74 -27.38
N GLY A 401 -32.45 -4.08 -26.46
CA GLY A 401 -31.14 -4.64 -26.80
C GLY A 401 -30.08 -3.61 -27.21
N TYR A 402 -30.35 -2.30 -27.03
CA TYR A 402 -29.42 -1.22 -27.39
C TYR A 402 -28.50 -0.79 -26.23
N ALA A 403 -28.44 -1.54 -25.13
CA ALA A 403 -27.64 -1.18 -23.95
C ALA A 403 -26.17 -0.91 -24.26
N SER A 404 -25.56 -1.66 -25.19
CA SER A 404 -24.15 -1.49 -25.59
C SER A 404 -23.90 -0.27 -26.48
N GLN A 405 -24.95 0.34 -27.01
CA GLN A 405 -24.89 1.53 -27.89
C GLN A 405 -25.19 2.83 -27.14
N VAL A 406 -25.49 2.74 -25.82
CA VAL A 406 -25.71 3.94 -25.00
C VAL A 406 -24.38 4.49 -24.52
N HIS A 407 -24.12 5.75 -24.80
CA HIS A 407 -22.91 6.45 -24.37
C HIS A 407 -23.25 7.63 -23.46
N PRO A 408 -22.54 7.79 -22.34
CA PRO A 408 -22.70 8.95 -21.48
C PRO A 408 -22.18 10.21 -22.17
N PRO A 409 -22.74 11.39 -21.87
CA PRO A 409 -22.24 12.66 -22.39
C PRO A 409 -20.87 12.98 -21.88
N LYS A 410 -20.13 13.85 -22.55
CA LYS A 410 -18.84 14.34 -22.08
C LYS A 410 -18.99 15.11 -20.77
N ILE A 411 -17.92 15.06 -19.97
CA ILE A 411 -17.83 15.83 -18.73
C ILE A 411 -17.70 17.32 -19.08
N THR A 412 -18.49 18.13 -18.40
CA THR A 412 -18.51 19.59 -18.57
C THR A 412 -18.04 20.30 -17.30
N LYS A 413 -17.65 21.57 -17.42
CA LYS A 413 -17.32 22.43 -16.28
C LYS A 413 -18.45 22.47 -15.24
N ASN A 414 -19.73 22.49 -15.70
CA ASN A 414 -20.88 22.52 -14.79
C ASN A 414 -20.96 21.29 -13.89
N ASP A 415 -20.47 20.13 -14.34
CA ASP A 415 -20.43 18.92 -13.52
C ASP A 415 -19.46 19.08 -12.36
N PHE A 416 -18.30 19.67 -12.60
CA PHE A 416 -17.35 20.02 -11.54
C PHE A 416 -17.93 21.05 -10.57
N VAL A 417 -18.51 22.13 -11.06
CA VAL A 417 -19.11 23.16 -10.20
C VAL A 417 -20.22 22.58 -9.32
N LYS A 418 -21.07 21.71 -9.88
CA LYS A 418 -22.15 21.02 -9.16
C LYS A 418 -21.62 20.17 -8.00
N VAL A 419 -20.53 19.44 -8.23
CA VAL A 419 -19.90 18.59 -7.20
C VAL A 419 -19.15 19.44 -6.18
N LEU A 420 -18.37 20.43 -6.61
CA LEU A 420 -17.61 21.33 -5.73
C LEU A 420 -18.49 22.09 -4.74
N LEU A 421 -19.69 22.51 -5.16
CA LEU A 421 -20.65 23.18 -4.26
C LEU A 421 -21.06 22.31 -3.07
N LYS A 422 -21.03 21.01 -3.19
CA LYS A 422 -21.38 20.03 -2.15
C LYS A 422 -20.16 19.56 -1.35
N ALA A 423 -18.99 19.57 -1.97
CA ALA A 423 -17.76 19.12 -1.36
C ALA A 423 -17.31 20.07 -0.22
N ARG A 424 -16.60 19.52 0.74
CA ARG A 424 -15.99 20.28 1.84
C ARG A 424 -14.56 19.80 2.03
N PRO A 425 -13.60 20.71 2.32
CA PRO A 425 -12.25 20.31 2.64
C PRO A 425 -12.23 19.47 3.93
N THR A 426 -11.40 18.44 3.94
CA THR A 426 -11.26 17.55 5.10
C THR A 426 -10.26 18.07 6.14
N VAL A 427 -9.38 19.00 5.76
CA VAL A 427 -8.37 19.58 6.64
C VAL A 427 -8.90 20.88 7.26
N ALA A 428 -8.89 20.98 8.58
CA ALA A 428 -9.30 22.18 9.29
C ALA A 428 -8.14 23.20 9.38
N LYS A 429 -8.47 24.50 9.44
CA LYS A 429 -7.46 25.56 9.60
C LYS A 429 -6.61 25.41 10.87
N ALA A 430 -7.22 24.93 11.95
CA ALA A 430 -6.52 24.69 13.21
C ALA A 430 -5.43 23.61 13.07
N ASP A 431 -5.64 22.61 12.21
CA ASP A 431 -4.63 21.57 11.95
C ASP A 431 -3.42 22.15 11.21
N LEU A 432 -3.65 23.12 10.29
CA LEU A 432 -2.58 23.79 9.55
C LEU A 432 -1.70 24.61 10.50
N GLU A 433 -2.28 25.37 11.43
CA GLU A 433 -1.54 26.18 12.41
C GLU A 433 -0.57 25.33 13.25
N VAL A 434 -0.94 24.09 13.57
CA VAL A 434 -0.08 23.16 14.32
C VAL A 434 1.12 22.74 13.48
N HIS A 435 0.91 22.47 12.19
CA HIS A 435 1.99 22.09 11.27
C HIS A 435 2.94 23.27 11.01
N GLU A 436 2.41 24.47 10.81
CA GLU A 436 3.21 25.70 10.62
C GLU A 436 4.09 26.01 11.84
N ARG A 437 3.53 25.86 13.05
CA ARG A 437 4.29 26.00 14.30
C ARG A 437 5.43 24.98 14.39
N PHE A 438 5.15 23.72 14.05
CA PHE A 438 6.19 22.68 14.03
C PHE A 438 7.27 22.99 13.00
N THR A 439 6.89 23.53 11.83
CA THR A 439 7.84 23.94 10.79
C THR A 439 8.74 25.06 11.27
N ALA A 440 8.19 26.08 11.91
CA ALA A 440 8.97 27.20 12.47
C ALA A 440 9.97 26.76 13.54
N GLU A 441 9.63 25.73 14.34
CA GLU A 441 10.49 25.24 15.41
C GLU A 441 11.53 24.20 14.94
N PHE A 442 11.17 23.31 14.02
CA PHE A 442 11.95 22.10 13.73
C PHE A 442 12.08 21.73 12.26
N GLY A 443 11.34 22.35 11.37
CA GLY A 443 11.18 21.93 9.99
C GLY A 443 11.85 22.82 8.96
N GLU A 444 11.71 22.41 7.70
CA GLU A 444 12.03 23.17 6.50
C GLU A 444 10.76 23.19 5.64
N GLU A 445 10.46 24.31 4.97
CA GLU A 445 9.34 24.39 4.04
C GLU A 445 9.61 23.55 2.80
N GLY A 446 8.59 22.83 2.33
CA GLY A 446 8.66 21.96 1.17
C GLY A 446 8.24 22.59 -0.15
#